data_5b7b129533b8dc061c5c445b0a8ea4bb
#
_entry.id   5b7b129533b8dc061c5c445b0a8ea4bb
#
_cell.length_a   1.000
_cell.length_b   1.000
_cell.length_c   1.000
_cell.angle_alpha   90.00
_cell.angle_beta   90.00
_cell.angle_gamma   90.00
#
_symmetry.space_group_name_H-M   'P 1'
#
loop_
_entity.id
_entity.type
_entity.pdbx_description
1 polymer ?
#
loop_
_entity_poly.entity_id
_entity_poly.type
_entity_poly.pdbx_seq_one_letter_code
_entity_poly.pdbx_strand_id
1 'polypeptide(L)'
;MKYIKHIIVSFGLALLTLASRADTLTVMHYNLLYYNAKYSDCDATTNSTDVKDRCLATIVAHVKPDIISVNEMGASTESANRLLAAINAAGVGTFDRAERDANDDLITNLILFNTQRVRLGQQQAVATTPRHTQFYTLQIVAANISLTYAVTHLKAGQTESDTAARATAARAIMSHIAAKNLNGNLILAGDMNIYDGSEPAMTTFCSPSAPIRLYDPIDRIGPWHENSNYADLHTQSTRTTKTSCFVHGGLDDRFDLILTSAPLLSSSNSLQFVSLKALGNDGNRFNKSITSPANTSVPDDVAQALYDMSDHLPVVAKFIYNPTATYLEQQQYTKFYLKVLNPIKEQAFIELFDSNASIKQIDIYDIMGYRHVSQRYTPNTSQATLPTQNLRSGLYLLRISLHDGRSTTVKVIKQ
;
A
#
# COMPACT_ATOMS: atom_id res chain seq x y z
N MET A 1 0.36 -77.87 -7.31
CA MET A 1 0.35 -76.73 -6.36
C MET A 1 1.00 -75.54 -7.05
N LYS A 2 0.22 -74.54 -7.51
CA LYS A 2 0.71 -73.33 -8.14
C LYS A 2 0.74 -72.22 -7.08
N TYR A 3 1.94 -71.70 -6.79
CA TYR A 3 2.11 -70.56 -5.90
C TYR A 3 1.82 -69.24 -6.66
N ILE A 4 0.77 -68.54 -6.28
CA ILE A 4 0.46 -67.17 -6.73
C ILE A 4 1.24 -66.21 -5.83
N LYS A 5 2.25 -65.54 -6.43
CA LYS A 5 2.97 -64.45 -5.75
C LYS A 5 2.14 -63.17 -5.85
N HIS A 6 1.64 -62.66 -4.73
CA HIS A 6 1.03 -61.33 -4.65
C HIS A 6 2.16 -60.28 -4.61
N ILE A 7 2.20 -59.45 -5.64
CA ILE A 7 3.07 -58.27 -5.67
C ILE A 7 2.25 -57.13 -5.01
N ILE A 8 2.64 -56.71 -3.81
CA ILE A 8 2.12 -55.52 -3.14
C ILE A 8 2.89 -54.34 -3.73
N VAL A 9 2.22 -53.56 -4.60
CA VAL A 9 2.72 -52.25 -5.06
C VAL A 9 2.34 -51.20 -4.02
N SER A 10 3.25 -50.82 -3.18
CA SER A 10 3.07 -49.71 -2.25
C SER A 10 3.15 -48.38 -3.04
N PHE A 11 2.02 -47.75 -3.28
CA PHE A 11 1.95 -46.37 -3.78
C PHE A 11 2.33 -45.44 -2.62
N GLY A 12 3.57 -44.99 -2.59
CA GLY A 12 4.01 -43.90 -1.72
C GLY A 12 3.34 -42.61 -2.17
N LEU A 13 2.36 -42.16 -1.40
CA LEU A 13 1.75 -40.85 -1.56
C LEU A 13 2.78 -39.79 -1.14
N ALA A 14 3.55 -39.25 -2.08
CA ALA A 14 4.41 -38.10 -1.82
C ALA A 14 3.49 -36.90 -1.55
N LEU A 15 3.26 -36.57 -0.30
CA LEU A 15 2.74 -35.26 0.11
C LEU A 15 3.76 -34.21 -0.31
N LEU A 16 3.57 -33.62 -1.50
CA LEU A 16 4.20 -32.35 -1.84
C LEU A 16 3.61 -31.30 -0.90
N THR A 17 4.28 -31.03 0.21
CA THR A 17 4.05 -29.82 1.00
C THR A 17 4.48 -28.66 0.11
N LEU A 18 3.52 -28.01 -0.53
CA LEU A 18 3.73 -26.69 -1.12
C LEU A 18 4.11 -25.78 0.05
N ALA A 19 5.40 -25.61 0.28
CA ALA A 19 5.91 -24.60 1.20
C ALA A 19 5.38 -23.26 0.70
N SER A 20 4.47 -22.66 1.44
CA SER A 20 4.00 -21.29 1.17
C SER A 20 5.24 -20.39 1.21
N ARG A 21 5.64 -19.89 0.04
CA ARG A 21 6.78 -18.99 -0.05
C ARG A 21 6.33 -17.64 0.52
N ALA A 22 7.10 -17.13 1.48
CA ALA A 22 6.84 -15.79 2.01
C ALA A 22 6.76 -14.76 0.87
N ASP A 23 5.77 -13.90 0.92
CA ASP A 23 5.56 -12.79 -0.03
C ASP A 23 5.86 -11.46 0.66
N THR A 24 6.09 -10.41 -0.12
CA THR A 24 6.51 -9.11 0.38
C THR A 24 5.43 -8.06 0.11
N LEU A 25 5.07 -7.29 1.14
CA LEU A 25 4.32 -6.04 1.01
C LEU A 25 5.32 -4.88 1.00
N THR A 26 5.35 -4.12 -0.10
CA THR A 26 6.19 -2.93 -0.24
C THR A 26 5.36 -1.67 -0.06
N VAL A 27 5.73 -0.85 0.90
CA VAL A 27 5.08 0.42 1.24
C VAL A 27 6.02 1.56 0.91
N MET A 28 5.52 2.60 0.23
CA MET A 28 6.25 3.82 -0.09
C MET A 28 5.48 5.03 0.46
N HIS A 29 6.18 5.90 1.21
CA HIS A 29 5.69 7.23 1.58
C HIS A 29 6.47 8.29 0.84
N TYR A 30 5.82 9.35 0.33
CA TYR A 30 6.48 10.41 -0.41
C TYR A 30 5.79 11.77 -0.27
N ASN A 31 6.54 12.78 0.16
CA ASN A 31 6.13 14.18 0.04
C ASN A 31 6.36 14.64 -1.41
N LEU A 32 5.30 15.10 -2.09
CA LEU A 32 5.29 15.38 -3.53
C LEU A 32 5.57 16.85 -3.87
N LEU A 33 5.89 17.68 -2.91
CA LEU A 33 6.16 19.12 -3.06
C LEU A 33 5.10 19.81 -3.94
N TYR A 34 3.94 20.13 -3.37
CA TYR A 34 2.84 20.82 -4.06
C TYR A 34 2.46 20.22 -5.42
N TYR A 35 2.33 18.88 -5.50
CA TYR A 35 1.95 18.20 -6.73
C TYR A 35 0.59 18.68 -7.24
N ASN A 36 0.55 19.24 -8.48
CA ASN A 36 -0.63 19.81 -9.10
C ASN A 36 -1.36 20.85 -8.22
N ALA A 37 -0.60 21.62 -7.44
CA ALA A 37 -1.06 22.74 -6.63
C ALA A 37 -0.18 23.97 -6.91
N LYS A 38 -0.75 25.16 -6.65
CA LYS A 38 -0.03 26.41 -6.80
C LYS A 38 0.14 27.07 -5.43
N TYR A 39 1.38 27.33 -5.05
CA TYR A 39 1.68 27.99 -3.79
C TYR A 39 2.99 28.78 -3.90
N SER A 40 2.95 30.10 -3.62
CA SER A 40 4.12 30.96 -3.72
C SER A 40 4.86 30.78 -5.06
N ASP A 41 6.13 30.39 -5.03
CA ASP A 41 6.98 30.17 -6.19
C ASP A 41 6.80 28.77 -6.83
N CYS A 42 5.94 27.92 -6.25
CA CYS A 42 5.53 26.63 -6.83
C CYS A 42 4.37 26.84 -7.80
N ASP A 43 4.66 26.90 -9.09
CA ASP A 43 3.67 27.01 -10.16
C ASP A 43 3.98 26.06 -11.33
N ALA A 44 3.18 26.13 -12.40
CA ALA A 44 3.35 25.26 -13.55
C ALA A 44 4.70 25.38 -14.27
N THR A 45 5.44 26.50 -14.10
CA THR A 45 6.75 26.73 -14.73
C THR A 45 7.90 26.27 -13.84
N THR A 46 7.75 26.39 -12.55
CA THR A 46 8.80 26.11 -11.55
C THR A 46 8.65 24.74 -10.89
N ASN A 47 7.43 24.18 -10.91
CA ASN A 47 7.05 22.90 -10.32
C ASN A 47 6.12 22.13 -11.26
N SER A 48 6.56 21.89 -12.50
CA SER A 48 5.73 21.33 -13.58
C SER A 48 5.16 19.94 -13.23
N THR A 49 3.84 19.84 -13.16
CA THR A 49 3.16 18.57 -12.91
C THR A 49 3.43 17.53 -14.02
N ASP A 50 3.60 17.96 -15.28
CA ASP A 50 3.94 17.03 -16.38
C ASP A 50 5.33 16.41 -16.20
N VAL A 51 6.29 17.14 -15.62
CA VAL A 51 7.60 16.59 -15.24
C VAL A 51 7.41 15.60 -14.11
N LYS A 52 6.67 15.98 -13.06
CA LYS A 52 6.41 15.13 -11.91
C LYS A 52 5.68 13.83 -12.26
N ASP A 53 4.75 13.85 -13.21
CA ASP A 53 4.06 12.64 -13.69
C ASP A 53 5.06 11.61 -14.24
N ARG A 54 6.02 12.07 -15.07
CA ARG A 54 7.07 11.19 -15.62
C ARG A 54 8.02 10.68 -14.54
N CYS A 55 8.41 11.55 -13.62
CA CYS A 55 9.27 11.20 -12.50
C CYS A 55 8.60 10.13 -11.61
N LEU A 56 7.32 10.31 -11.28
CA LEU A 56 6.55 9.34 -10.50
C LEU A 56 6.47 7.99 -11.21
N ALA A 57 6.21 7.96 -12.53
CA ALA A 57 6.18 6.72 -13.28
C ALA A 57 7.53 5.98 -13.21
N THR A 58 8.66 6.70 -13.34
CA THR A 58 10.01 6.14 -13.22
C THR A 58 10.28 5.59 -11.81
N ILE A 59 9.97 6.38 -10.76
CA ILE A 59 10.19 5.99 -9.37
C ILE A 59 9.33 4.78 -8.99
N VAL A 60 8.05 4.79 -9.36
CA VAL A 60 7.11 3.70 -9.07
C VAL A 60 7.49 2.43 -9.84
N ALA A 61 7.94 2.54 -11.09
CA ALA A 61 8.45 1.41 -11.88
C ALA A 61 9.69 0.76 -11.23
N HIS A 62 10.56 1.56 -10.59
CA HIS A 62 11.73 1.08 -9.88
C HIS A 62 11.37 0.40 -8.54
N VAL A 63 10.52 1.03 -7.72
CA VAL A 63 10.16 0.55 -6.37
C VAL A 63 9.17 -0.60 -6.41
N LYS A 64 8.20 -0.56 -7.32
CA LYS A 64 7.06 -1.49 -7.43
C LYS A 64 6.30 -1.62 -6.10
N PRO A 65 5.81 -0.50 -5.54
CA PRO A 65 5.12 -0.53 -4.25
C PRO A 65 3.73 -1.16 -4.37
N ASP A 66 3.25 -1.72 -3.27
CA ASP A 66 1.86 -2.20 -3.13
C ASP A 66 0.96 -1.11 -2.54
N ILE A 67 1.54 -0.25 -1.70
CA ILE A 67 0.89 0.89 -1.05
C ILE A 67 1.76 2.13 -1.24
N ILE A 68 1.14 3.23 -1.66
CA ILE A 68 1.79 4.53 -1.79
C ILE A 68 1.00 5.52 -0.94
N SER A 69 1.63 6.12 0.06
CA SER A 69 1.07 7.26 0.77
C SER A 69 1.80 8.54 0.38
N VAL A 70 1.07 9.62 0.25
CA VAL A 70 1.63 10.90 -0.20
C VAL A 70 1.22 12.06 0.69
N ASN A 71 2.12 13.02 0.80
CA ASN A 71 1.85 14.36 1.29
C ASN A 71 2.00 15.37 0.15
N GLU A 72 1.46 16.57 0.34
CA GLU A 72 1.55 17.69 -0.58
C GLU A 72 1.01 17.43 -1.98
N MET A 73 0.00 16.58 -2.09
CA MET A 73 -0.83 16.52 -3.29
C MET A 73 -1.87 17.65 -3.27
N GLY A 74 -2.12 18.29 -4.39
CA GLY A 74 -3.18 19.32 -4.52
C GLY A 74 -4.54 18.79 -4.07
N ALA A 75 -5.25 19.58 -3.26
CA ALA A 75 -6.49 19.19 -2.57
C ALA A 75 -7.72 19.19 -3.49
N SER A 76 -7.57 18.73 -4.75
CA SER A 76 -8.69 18.59 -5.70
C SER A 76 -8.85 17.14 -6.15
N THR A 77 -10.07 16.78 -6.54
CA THR A 77 -10.34 15.47 -7.16
C THR A 77 -9.60 15.30 -8.48
N GLU A 78 -9.39 16.39 -9.22
CA GLU A 78 -8.58 16.40 -10.45
C GLU A 78 -7.13 16.01 -10.15
N SER A 79 -6.51 16.64 -9.14
CA SER A 79 -5.14 16.32 -8.71
C SER A 79 -5.00 14.86 -8.28
N ALA A 80 -5.96 14.34 -7.52
CA ALA A 80 -5.97 12.94 -7.10
C ALA A 80 -6.12 11.96 -8.29
N ASN A 81 -6.97 12.27 -9.26
CA ASN A 81 -7.12 11.45 -10.47
C ASN A 81 -5.89 11.52 -11.38
N ARG A 82 -5.26 12.69 -11.50
CA ARG A 82 -4.01 12.87 -12.25
C ARG A 82 -2.88 12.07 -11.61
N LEU A 83 -2.73 12.14 -10.29
CA LEU A 83 -1.75 11.35 -9.54
C LEU A 83 -1.96 9.84 -9.76
N LEU A 84 -3.20 9.37 -9.68
CA LEU A 84 -3.54 7.97 -9.97
C LEU A 84 -3.15 7.56 -11.38
N ALA A 85 -3.40 8.42 -12.38
CA ALA A 85 -3.01 8.16 -13.77
C ALA A 85 -1.48 8.08 -13.92
N ALA A 86 -0.72 9.00 -13.30
CA ALA A 86 0.75 9.01 -13.33
C ALA A 86 1.34 7.73 -12.70
N ILE A 87 0.78 7.27 -11.57
CA ILE A 87 1.22 6.02 -10.93
C ILE A 87 0.89 4.80 -11.79
N ASN A 88 -0.30 4.73 -12.37
CA ASN A 88 -0.68 3.62 -13.25
C ASN A 88 0.15 3.59 -14.55
N ALA A 89 0.68 4.72 -15.00
CA ALA A 89 1.58 4.79 -16.15
C ALA A 89 2.92 4.05 -15.92
N ALA A 90 3.29 3.77 -14.67
CA ALA A 90 4.46 2.95 -14.35
C ALA A 90 4.34 1.49 -14.81
N GLY A 91 3.12 0.98 -15.05
CA GLY A 91 2.87 -0.36 -15.59
C GLY A 91 3.21 -1.53 -14.65
N VAL A 92 3.34 -1.27 -13.34
CA VAL A 92 3.74 -2.29 -12.34
C VAL A 92 2.57 -2.93 -11.61
N GLY A 93 1.35 -2.51 -11.88
CA GLY A 93 0.12 -3.00 -11.28
C GLY A 93 -1.06 -2.12 -11.69
N THR A 94 -2.23 -2.42 -11.15
CA THR A 94 -3.42 -1.58 -11.27
C THR A 94 -3.69 -0.94 -9.92
N PHE A 95 -3.50 0.36 -9.84
CA PHE A 95 -3.73 1.13 -8.62
C PHE A 95 -5.11 1.77 -8.63
N ASP A 96 -5.64 1.91 -7.42
CA ASP A 96 -6.77 2.77 -7.08
C ASP A 96 -6.37 3.65 -5.89
N ARG A 97 -7.19 4.60 -5.54
CA ARG A 97 -6.93 5.57 -4.48
C ARG A 97 -8.09 5.65 -3.48
N ALA A 98 -7.78 6.14 -2.28
CA ALA A 98 -8.78 6.57 -1.34
C ALA A 98 -9.43 7.91 -1.79
N GLU A 99 -10.49 8.32 -1.12
CA GLU A 99 -11.05 9.65 -1.31
C GLU A 99 -10.16 10.70 -0.64
N ARG A 100 -10.02 11.87 -1.28
CA ARG A 100 -9.34 13.02 -0.67
C ARG A 100 -10.14 13.57 0.50
N ASP A 101 -9.48 14.22 1.45
CA ASP A 101 -10.18 14.98 2.48
C ASP A 101 -10.79 16.24 1.86
N ALA A 102 -12.09 16.42 2.06
CA ALA A 102 -12.81 17.58 1.56
C ALA A 102 -12.54 18.86 2.39
N ASN A 103 -11.94 18.72 3.57
CA ASN A 103 -11.63 19.85 4.46
C ASN A 103 -10.23 20.45 4.19
N ASP A 104 -9.39 19.79 3.38
CA ASP A 104 -8.12 20.35 2.96
C ASP A 104 -8.30 21.27 1.75
N ASP A 105 -7.73 22.48 1.80
CA ASP A 105 -7.97 23.52 0.79
C ASP A 105 -6.89 23.60 -0.29
N LEU A 106 -5.62 23.48 0.08
CA LEU A 106 -4.49 23.66 -0.83
C LEU A 106 -3.82 22.34 -1.18
N ILE A 107 -3.39 21.62 -0.17
CA ILE A 107 -2.72 20.32 -0.28
C ILE A 107 -3.28 19.35 0.74
N THR A 108 -3.28 18.06 0.39
CA THR A 108 -3.85 16.99 1.19
C THR A 108 -2.94 15.78 1.28
N ASN A 109 -3.30 14.87 2.18
CA ASN A 109 -2.72 13.55 2.36
C ASN A 109 -3.58 12.52 1.62
N LEU A 110 -2.96 11.55 0.97
CA LEU A 110 -3.69 10.50 0.25
C LEU A 110 -2.96 9.17 0.32
N ILE A 111 -3.72 8.07 0.15
CA ILE A 111 -3.19 6.73 -0.08
C ILE A 111 -3.65 6.21 -1.44
N LEU A 112 -2.72 5.51 -2.13
CA LEU A 112 -2.99 4.74 -3.34
C LEU A 112 -2.52 3.31 -3.10
N PHE A 113 -3.17 2.34 -3.71
CA PHE A 113 -2.89 0.92 -3.44
C PHE A 113 -3.09 0.07 -4.68
N ASN A 114 -2.24 -0.95 -4.83
CA ASN A 114 -2.35 -1.95 -5.88
C ASN A 114 -3.57 -2.85 -5.58
N THR A 115 -4.59 -2.77 -6.42
CA THR A 115 -5.88 -3.42 -6.22
C THR A 115 -5.82 -4.95 -6.27
N GLN A 116 -4.77 -5.52 -6.85
CA GLN A 116 -4.53 -6.96 -6.86
C GLN A 116 -3.95 -7.48 -5.54
N ARG A 117 -3.34 -6.59 -4.76
CA ARG A 117 -2.60 -6.92 -3.54
C ARG A 117 -3.28 -6.43 -2.27
N VAL A 118 -3.92 -5.26 -2.35
CA VAL A 118 -4.48 -4.54 -1.21
C VAL A 118 -5.89 -4.08 -1.53
N ARG A 119 -6.77 -4.16 -0.55
CA ARG A 119 -8.13 -3.63 -0.60
C ARG A 119 -8.29 -2.53 0.43
N LEU A 120 -8.92 -1.43 0.03
CA LEU A 120 -9.37 -0.38 0.94
C LEU A 120 -10.70 -0.79 1.59
N GLY A 121 -10.75 -0.68 2.92
CA GLY A 121 -11.97 -0.80 3.72
C GLY A 121 -12.50 0.58 4.09
N GLN A 122 -12.38 0.94 5.37
CA GLN A 122 -12.85 2.23 5.89
C GLN A 122 -11.78 3.31 5.78
N GLN A 123 -12.24 4.55 5.64
CA GLN A 123 -11.43 5.77 5.72
C GLN A 123 -12.01 6.69 6.78
N GLN A 124 -11.15 7.32 7.57
CA GLN A 124 -11.53 8.30 8.59
C GLN A 124 -10.47 9.39 8.69
N ALA A 125 -10.90 10.66 8.73
CA ALA A 125 -10.04 11.79 9.03
C ALA A 125 -10.02 12.06 10.54
N VAL A 126 -8.85 12.39 11.06
CA VAL A 126 -8.64 12.93 12.41
C VAL A 126 -8.20 14.38 12.28
N ALA A 127 -8.93 15.27 12.92
CA ALA A 127 -8.62 16.70 12.88
C ALA A 127 -7.25 16.96 13.54
N THR A 128 -6.30 17.33 12.73
CA THR A 128 -4.96 17.82 13.10
C THR A 128 -4.68 19.13 12.35
N THR A 129 -3.78 19.94 12.88
CA THR A 129 -3.39 21.22 12.26
C THR A 129 -1.96 21.13 11.78
N PRO A 130 -1.62 21.61 10.57
CA PRO A 130 -2.45 22.38 9.63
C PRO A 130 -3.33 21.52 8.70
N ARG A 131 -3.16 20.21 8.65
CA ARG A 131 -3.90 19.28 7.77
C ARG A 131 -4.41 18.09 8.59
N HIS A 132 -5.52 17.50 8.15
CA HIS A 132 -6.04 16.29 8.80
C HIS A 132 -5.12 15.09 8.60
N THR A 133 -5.01 14.26 9.63
CA THR A 133 -4.38 12.93 9.51
C THR A 133 -5.42 11.94 9.03
N GLN A 134 -5.11 11.21 7.95
CA GLN A 134 -6.00 10.24 7.34
C GLN A 134 -5.70 8.84 7.86
N PHE A 135 -6.74 8.12 8.29
CA PHE A 135 -6.66 6.72 8.71
C PHE A 135 -7.41 5.83 7.73
N TYR A 136 -6.80 4.73 7.35
CA TYR A 136 -7.34 3.76 6.42
C TYR A 136 -7.28 2.36 7.02
N THR A 137 -8.35 1.59 6.88
CA THR A 137 -8.30 0.14 7.11
C THR A 137 -8.03 -0.53 5.77
N LEU A 138 -6.94 -1.26 5.69
CA LEU A 138 -6.51 -1.99 4.50
C LEU A 138 -6.54 -3.49 4.76
N GLN A 139 -6.74 -4.27 3.70
CA GLN A 139 -6.64 -5.72 3.73
C GLN A 139 -5.61 -6.21 2.72
N ILE A 140 -4.61 -6.97 3.18
CA ILE A 140 -3.67 -7.68 2.31
C ILE A 140 -4.39 -8.93 1.81
N VAL A 141 -4.74 -8.92 0.52
CA VAL A 141 -5.68 -9.90 -0.09
C VAL A 141 -5.18 -11.34 0.03
N ALA A 142 -3.90 -11.58 -0.33
CA ALA A 142 -3.33 -12.93 -0.40
C ALA A 142 -3.22 -13.64 0.97
N ALA A 143 -3.28 -12.91 2.08
CA ALA A 143 -3.13 -13.46 3.42
C ALA A 143 -4.32 -13.15 4.34
N ASN A 144 -5.32 -12.39 3.86
CA ASN A 144 -6.44 -11.92 4.67
C ASN A 144 -6.01 -11.17 5.94
N ILE A 145 -4.91 -10.40 5.84
CA ILE A 145 -4.34 -9.64 6.96
C ILE A 145 -4.90 -8.23 6.95
N SER A 146 -5.45 -7.80 8.09
CA SER A 146 -5.86 -6.41 8.30
C SER A 146 -4.66 -5.55 8.68
N LEU A 147 -4.59 -4.34 8.09
CA LEU A 147 -3.59 -3.31 8.35
C LEU A 147 -4.28 -1.97 8.52
N THR A 148 -4.07 -1.30 9.64
CA THR A 148 -4.41 0.12 9.77
C THR A 148 -3.25 0.94 9.24
N TYR A 149 -3.54 1.87 8.33
CA TYR A 149 -2.55 2.76 7.75
C TYR A 149 -2.95 4.22 7.97
N ALA A 150 -2.07 5.00 8.57
CA ALA A 150 -2.32 6.43 8.80
C ALA A 150 -1.31 7.27 8.02
N VAL A 151 -1.78 8.38 7.44
CA VAL A 151 -0.95 9.36 6.72
C VAL A 151 -1.10 10.71 7.38
N THR A 152 0.02 11.28 7.81
CA THR A 152 0.07 12.60 8.45
C THR A 152 1.04 13.51 7.72
N HIS A 153 0.83 14.84 7.85
CA HIS A 153 1.80 15.85 7.47
C HIS A 153 1.78 16.95 8.52
N LEU A 154 2.79 16.96 9.38
CA LEU A 154 2.84 17.84 10.53
C LEU A 154 3.32 19.25 10.14
N LYS A 155 3.23 20.17 11.09
CA LYS A 155 3.61 21.57 10.89
C LYS A 155 5.11 21.71 10.63
N ALA A 156 5.48 22.31 9.51
CA ALA A 156 6.86 22.69 9.18
C ALA A 156 7.34 23.86 10.05
N GLY A 157 8.66 23.98 10.22
CA GLY A 157 9.32 25.07 10.92
C GLY A 157 9.89 24.68 12.29
N GLN A 158 10.80 25.52 12.79
CA GLN A 158 11.61 25.26 13.99
C GLN A 158 11.25 26.17 15.18
N THR A 159 10.23 27.02 15.06
CA THR A 159 9.82 27.87 16.18
C THR A 159 9.19 27.03 17.30
N GLU A 160 9.17 27.57 18.49
CA GLU A 160 8.48 26.93 19.63
C GLU A 160 7.00 26.65 19.34
N SER A 161 6.33 27.57 18.63
CA SER A 161 4.95 27.39 18.21
C SER A 161 4.77 26.26 17.18
N ASP A 162 5.73 26.07 16.26
CA ASP A 162 5.70 24.97 15.29
C ASP A 162 5.87 23.61 15.99
N THR A 163 6.82 23.53 16.91
CA THR A 163 7.05 22.33 17.75
C THR A 163 5.84 22.00 18.62
N ALA A 164 5.21 23.02 19.23
CA ALA A 164 3.99 22.84 20.02
C ALA A 164 2.80 22.37 19.15
N ALA A 165 2.69 22.87 17.91
CA ALA A 165 1.67 22.44 16.95
C ALA A 165 1.87 20.96 16.57
N ARG A 166 3.10 20.52 16.26
CA ARG A 166 3.42 19.11 16.02
C ARG A 166 3.06 18.21 17.21
N ALA A 167 3.41 18.64 18.42
CA ALA A 167 3.07 17.90 19.65
C ALA A 167 1.56 17.78 19.86
N THR A 168 0.80 18.83 19.51
CA THR A 168 -0.67 18.81 19.62
C THR A 168 -1.28 17.83 18.62
N ALA A 169 -0.80 17.85 17.36
CA ALA A 169 -1.22 16.89 16.35
C ALA A 169 -0.87 15.44 16.76
N ALA A 170 0.34 15.20 17.28
CA ALA A 170 0.76 13.88 17.77
C ALA A 170 -0.16 13.37 18.88
N ARG A 171 -0.55 14.22 19.85
CA ARG A 171 -1.51 13.85 20.90
C ARG A 171 -2.88 13.50 20.34
N ALA A 172 -3.38 14.25 19.35
CA ALA A 172 -4.66 13.96 18.69
C ALA A 172 -4.63 12.60 17.99
N ILE A 173 -3.57 12.31 17.24
CA ILE A 173 -3.33 11.03 16.56
C ILE A 173 -3.30 9.89 17.57
N MET A 174 -2.49 9.99 18.63
CA MET A 174 -2.35 8.93 19.62
C MET A 174 -3.63 8.74 20.45
N SER A 175 -4.37 9.81 20.72
CA SER A 175 -5.69 9.72 21.38
C SER A 175 -6.69 8.96 20.51
N HIS A 176 -6.69 9.19 19.18
CA HIS A 176 -7.52 8.43 18.24
C HIS A 176 -7.14 6.95 18.21
N ILE A 177 -5.83 6.64 18.11
CA ILE A 177 -5.30 5.28 18.14
C ILE A 177 -5.76 4.55 19.41
N ALA A 178 -5.65 5.18 20.56
CA ALA A 178 -6.07 4.61 21.84
C ALA A 178 -7.59 4.44 21.92
N ALA A 179 -8.37 5.46 21.58
CA ALA A 179 -9.84 5.43 21.64
C ALA A 179 -10.45 4.37 20.73
N LYS A 180 -9.81 4.09 19.59
CA LYS A 180 -10.22 3.04 18.64
C LYS A 180 -9.57 1.67 18.91
N ASN A 181 -8.73 1.59 19.95
CA ASN A 181 -7.98 0.38 20.31
C ASN A 181 -7.24 -0.25 19.11
N LEU A 182 -6.52 0.59 18.34
CA LEU A 182 -5.79 0.17 17.13
C LEU A 182 -4.48 -0.55 17.51
N ASN A 183 -4.57 -1.64 18.24
CA ASN A 183 -3.45 -2.42 18.80
C ASN A 183 -2.91 -3.52 17.88
N GLY A 184 -3.49 -3.70 16.69
CA GLY A 184 -3.05 -4.65 15.67
C GLY A 184 -1.92 -4.11 14.80
N ASN A 185 -1.87 -4.55 13.54
CA ASN A 185 -0.93 -4.03 12.53
C ASN A 185 -1.28 -2.57 12.23
N LEU A 186 -0.41 -1.65 12.62
CA LEU A 186 -0.60 -0.21 12.41
C LEU A 186 0.70 0.40 11.88
N ILE A 187 0.57 1.19 10.81
CA ILE A 187 1.61 2.05 10.24
C ILE A 187 1.13 3.50 10.33
N LEU A 188 1.99 4.38 10.82
CA LEU A 188 1.85 5.84 10.69
C LEU A 188 3.00 6.34 9.82
N ALA A 189 2.68 6.86 8.65
CA ALA A 189 3.65 7.41 7.70
C ALA A 189 3.38 8.89 7.45
N GLY A 190 4.44 9.66 7.18
CA GLY A 190 4.27 11.07 6.87
C GLY A 190 5.57 11.86 6.86
N ASP A 191 5.49 13.04 6.26
CA ASP A 191 6.40 14.13 6.55
C ASP A 191 6.02 14.70 7.92
N MET A 192 6.80 14.33 8.92
CA MET A 192 6.51 14.72 10.31
C MET A 192 7.17 16.04 10.69
N ASN A 193 8.06 16.59 9.86
CA ASN A 193 8.78 17.84 10.09
C ASN A 193 9.43 17.91 11.48
N ILE A 194 9.83 16.75 12.03
CA ILE A 194 10.49 16.64 13.34
C ILE A 194 11.99 16.73 13.12
N TYR A 195 12.63 17.68 13.78
CA TYR A 195 14.07 17.93 13.64
C TYR A 195 14.92 17.08 14.59
N ASP A 196 14.36 16.66 15.71
CA ASP A 196 15.07 15.88 16.73
C ASP A 196 14.16 14.83 17.38
N GLY A 197 14.72 13.65 17.59
CA GLY A 197 13.99 12.54 18.23
C GLY A 197 13.53 12.81 19.67
N SER A 198 14.05 13.85 20.33
CA SER A 198 13.60 14.31 21.64
C SER A 198 12.41 15.29 21.59
N GLU A 199 12.00 15.74 20.38
CA GLU A 199 10.85 16.63 20.27
C GLU A 199 9.58 16.01 20.89
N PRO A 200 8.70 16.86 21.50
CA PRO A 200 7.49 16.40 22.17
C PRO A 200 6.56 15.58 21.25
N ALA A 201 6.55 15.83 19.94
CA ALA A 201 5.76 15.02 18.99
C ALA A 201 6.30 13.58 18.91
N MET A 202 7.63 13.42 18.73
CA MET A 202 8.25 12.09 18.63
C MET A 202 8.15 11.32 19.94
N THR A 203 8.39 11.99 21.06
CA THR A 203 8.24 11.38 22.39
C THR A 203 6.79 10.99 22.69
N THR A 204 5.80 11.70 22.13
CA THR A 204 4.37 11.33 22.21
C THR A 204 4.09 10.07 21.41
N PHE A 205 4.55 9.95 20.19
CA PHE A 205 4.37 8.75 19.35
C PHE A 205 5.01 7.51 19.97
N CYS A 206 6.21 7.66 20.51
CA CYS A 206 7.05 6.57 21.01
C CYS A 206 7.03 6.41 22.54
N SER A 207 6.06 7.04 23.23
CA SER A 207 5.96 6.99 24.69
C SER A 207 5.80 5.56 25.20
N PRO A 208 6.65 5.10 26.13
CA PRO A 208 6.49 3.80 26.77
C PRO A 208 5.25 3.72 27.67
N SER A 209 4.68 4.87 28.07
CA SER A 209 3.46 4.94 28.89
C SER A 209 2.17 5.05 28.04
N ALA A 210 2.28 5.16 26.70
CA ALA A 210 1.11 5.18 25.84
C ALA A 210 0.40 3.80 25.85
N PRO A 211 -0.95 3.77 25.86
CA PRO A 211 -1.71 2.50 25.76
C PRO A 211 -1.34 1.68 24.52
N ILE A 212 -1.05 2.36 23.40
CA ILE A 212 -0.53 1.78 22.16
C ILE A 212 0.66 2.66 21.74
N ARG A 213 1.86 2.10 21.80
CA ARG A 213 3.09 2.77 21.45
C ARG A 213 3.43 2.54 19.98
N LEU A 214 3.95 3.56 19.30
CA LEU A 214 4.59 3.43 18.01
C LEU A 214 6.12 3.34 18.15
N TYR A 215 6.75 2.77 17.14
CA TYR A 215 8.20 2.52 17.12
C TYR A 215 8.78 2.99 15.80
N ASP A 216 9.98 3.53 15.82
CA ASP A 216 10.83 3.58 14.63
C ASP A 216 11.29 2.14 14.35
N PRO A 217 10.91 1.52 13.21
CA PRO A 217 11.16 0.10 12.99
C PRO A 217 12.64 -0.25 12.81
N ILE A 218 13.52 0.74 12.66
CA ILE A 218 14.97 0.57 12.57
C ILE A 218 15.70 1.01 13.83
N ASP A 219 14.96 1.43 14.87
CA ASP A 219 15.49 1.86 16.18
C ASP A 219 16.60 2.93 16.08
N ARG A 220 16.38 3.96 15.26
CA ARG A 220 17.34 5.03 14.97
C ARG A 220 16.76 6.40 15.32
N ILE A 221 16.04 6.52 16.46
CA ILE A 221 15.57 7.80 17.00
C ILE A 221 16.74 8.55 17.62
N GLY A 222 16.91 9.83 17.27
CA GLY A 222 17.98 10.65 17.79
C GLY A 222 18.06 12.03 17.15
N PRO A 223 19.14 12.79 17.37
CA PRO A 223 19.36 14.13 16.83
C PRO A 223 19.86 14.04 15.37
N TRP A 224 18.94 13.87 14.43
CA TRP A 224 19.27 13.68 13.00
C TRP A 224 19.46 14.97 12.22
N HIS A 225 18.92 16.11 12.67
CA HIS A 225 19.05 17.39 12.01
C HIS A 225 20.53 17.80 11.92
N GLU A 226 21.01 18.14 10.72
CA GLU A 226 22.39 18.52 10.43
C GLU A 226 23.45 17.57 11.04
N ASN A 227 23.14 16.27 11.14
CA ASN A 227 24.01 15.30 11.80
C ASN A 227 24.41 14.15 10.86
N SER A 228 25.69 14.14 10.50
CA SER A 228 26.27 13.15 9.58
C SER A 228 26.19 11.69 10.07
N ASN A 229 26.01 11.46 11.38
CA ASN A 229 25.79 10.11 11.93
C ASN A 229 24.44 9.49 11.51
N TYR A 230 23.53 10.32 10.97
CA TYR A 230 22.23 9.94 10.43
C TYR A 230 22.15 10.13 8.90
N ALA A 231 23.28 10.34 8.23
CA ALA A 231 23.33 10.63 6.80
C ALA A 231 22.57 9.62 5.93
N ASP A 232 22.56 8.34 6.33
CA ASP A 232 21.87 7.25 5.66
C ASP A 232 20.34 7.28 5.82
N LEU A 233 19.82 8.16 6.69
CA LEU A 233 18.40 8.29 7.00
C LEU A 233 17.76 9.59 6.50
N HIS A 234 18.58 10.57 6.09
CA HIS A 234 18.06 11.87 5.66
C HIS A 234 17.20 11.74 4.41
N THR A 235 16.11 12.52 4.39
CA THR A 235 15.12 12.53 3.32
C THR A 235 14.98 13.90 2.64
N GLN A 236 15.44 15.00 3.24
CA GLN A 236 15.45 16.36 2.69
C GLN A 236 16.84 17.02 2.89
N SER A 237 17.37 17.86 1.96
CA SER A 237 16.85 18.19 0.65
C SER A 237 17.61 17.46 -0.47
N THR A 238 16.92 17.14 -1.57
CA THR A 238 17.52 16.46 -2.75
C THR A 238 18.54 17.30 -3.51
N ARG A 239 18.66 18.62 -3.23
CA ARG A 239 19.51 19.60 -3.94
C ARG A 239 20.25 20.54 -3.01
N THR A 240 21.39 21.04 -3.48
CA THR A 240 22.23 21.98 -2.72
C THR A 240 21.99 23.45 -3.10
N THR A 241 21.43 23.70 -4.31
CA THR A 241 21.22 25.06 -4.82
C THR A 241 19.73 25.41 -4.79
N LYS A 242 19.43 26.65 -4.42
CA LYS A 242 18.07 27.18 -4.42
C LYS A 242 17.50 27.19 -5.84
N THR A 243 16.33 26.60 -6.01
CA THR A 243 15.57 26.64 -7.25
C THR A 243 14.09 26.80 -6.93
N SER A 244 13.55 28.00 -7.18
CA SER A 244 12.13 28.30 -6.98
C SER A 244 11.60 27.83 -5.61
N CYS A 245 10.63 26.95 -5.56
CA CYS A 245 9.99 26.48 -4.35
C CYS A 245 10.65 25.28 -3.66
N PHE A 246 11.69 24.70 -4.25
CA PHE A 246 12.40 23.57 -3.65
C PHE A 246 13.31 24.03 -2.50
N VAL A 247 13.26 23.37 -1.36
CA VAL A 247 14.26 23.55 -0.30
C VAL A 247 15.63 23.10 -0.80
N HIS A 248 16.69 23.68 -0.28
CA HIS A 248 18.07 23.43 -0.68
C HIS A 248 18.94 23.25 0.57
N GLY A 249 20.19 22.87 0.39
CA GLY A 249 21.17 22.63 1.47
C GLY A 249 21.82 21.27 1.33
N GLY A 250 21.17 20.37 0.65
CA GLY A 250 21.54 18.96 0.57
C GLY A 250 20.80 18.12 1.61
N LEU A 251 21.05 16.83 1.64
CA LEU A 251 20.39 15.91 2.59
C LEU A 251 20.96 16.09 3.99
N ASP A 252 20.18 16.62 4.91
CA ASP A 252 20.56 16.90 6.29
C ASP A 252 19.45 16.69 7.32
N ASP A 253 18.21 16.37 6.86
CA ASP A 253 17.04 16.14 7.70
C ASP A 253 16.32 14.83 7.41
N ARG A 254 15.81 14.17 8.47
CA ARG A 254 14.96 12.99 8.42
C ARG A 254 13.52 13.38 8.74
N PHE A 255 12.78 13.97 7.81
CA PHE A 255 11.41 14.42 8.03
C PHE A 255 10.37 13.37 7.70
N ASP A 256 10.65 12.52 6.70
CA ASP A 256 9.73 11.48 6.25
C ASP A 256 9.96 10.20 7.05
N LEU A 257 8.96 9.82 7.83
CA LEU A 257 9.02 8.70 8.76
C LEU A 257 7.94 7.68 8.45
N ILE A 258 8.24 6.42 8.71
CA ILE A 258 7.28 5.31 8.80
C ILE A 258 7.43 4.70 10.18
N LEU A 259 6.48 4.98 11.08
CA LEU A 259 6.40 4.39 12.41
C LEU A 259 5.46 3.19 12.40
N THR A 260 5.73 2.20 13.24
CA THR A 260 4.98 0.95 13.29
C THR A 260 4.54 0.62 14.71
N SER A 261 3.43 -0.13 14.83
CA SER A 261 3.03 -0.76 16.08
C SER A 261 3.91 -1.98 16.42
N ALA A 262 3.96 -2.37 17.67
CA ALA A 262 4.74 -3.52 18.16
C ALA A 262 4.46 -4.86 17.43
N PRO A 263 3.21 -5.22 17.08
CA PRO A 263 2.97 -6.45 16.31
C PRO A 263 3.80 -6.56 15.04
N LEU A 264 3.97 -5.47 14.28
CA LEU A 264 4.74 -5.49 13.02
C LEU A 264 6.24 -5.78 13.22
N LEU A 265 6.76 -5.61 14.44
CA LEU A 265 8.16 -5.88 14.80
C LEU A 265 8.35 -7.29 15.39
N SER A 266 7.26 -8.02 15.63
CA SER A 266 7.31 -9.37 16.21
C SER A 266 7.48 -10.43 15.13
N SER A 267 8.43 -11.35 15.34
CA SER A 267 8.65 -12.50 14.45
C SER A 267 7.51 -13.53 14.48
N SER A 268 6.61 -13.46 15.46
CA SER A 268 5.41 -14.32 15.52
C SER A 268 4.19 -13.74 14.82
N ASN A 269 4.26 -12.49 14.35
CA ASN A 269 3.15 -11.84 13.66
C ASN A 269 3.02 -12.33 12.20
N SER A 270 1.81 -12.29 11.67
CA SER A 270 1.52 -12.68 10.29
C SER A 270 2.06 -11.69 9.23
N LEU A 271 2.30 -10.44 9.62
CA LEU A 271 2.93 -9.38 8.83
C LEU A 271 4.12 -8.85 9.61
N GLN A 272 5.33 -8.98 9.08
CA GLN A 272 6.56 -8.68 9.81
C GLN A 272 7.40 -7.66 9.05
N PHE A 273 7.89 -6.66 9.75
CA PHE A 273 8.84 -5.68 9.22
C PHE A 273 10.16 -6.35 8.81
N VAL A 274 10.72 -5.90 7.68
CA VAL A 274 11.99 -6.42 7.15
C VAL A 274 13.02 -5.30 6.99
N SER A 275 12.64 -4.19 6.36
CA SER A 275 13.59 -3.10 6.05
C SER A 275 12.88 -1.78 5.83
N LEU A 276 13.61 -0.70 6.08
CA LEU A 276 13.22 0.68 5.77
C LEU A 276 14.43 1.42 5.21
N LYS A 277 14.23 2.24 4.18
CA LYS A 277 15.28 3.10 3.62
C LYS A 277 14.69 4.34 2.96
N ALA A 278 15.44 5.44 2.97
CA ALA A 278 15.22 6.58 2.09
C ALA A 278 15.73 6.21 0.69
N LEU A 279 14.84 6.20 -0.31
CA LEU A 279 15.18 5.80 -1.68
C LEU A 279 16.14 6.81 -2.31
N GLY A 280 17.25 6.32 -2.86
CA GLY A 280 18.27 7.17 -3.47
C GLY A 280 19.30 7.72 -2.48
N ASN A 281 19.11 7.56 -1.17
CA ASN A 281 20.13 7.89 -0.19
C ASN A 281 21.13 6.74 -0.07
N ASP A 282 22.39 6.97 -0.43
CA ASP A 282 23.49 5.99 -0.36
C ASP A 282 24.36 6.16 0.91
N GLY A 283 23.92 6.98 1.86
CA GLY A 283 24.66 7.28 3.10
C GLY A 283 25.79 8.30 2.94
N ASN A 284 26.11 8.72 1.71
CA ASN A 284 27.22 9.66 1.40
C ASN A 284 26.71 11.02 0.94
N ARG A 285 25.43 11.35 1.26
CA ARG A 285 24.73 12.55 0.75
C ARG A 285 24.59 13.66 1.78
N PHE A 286 25.23 13.55 2.93
CA PHE A 286 25.17 14.61 3.93
C PHE A 286 25.59 15.95 3.34
N ASN A 287 24.70 16.95 3.37
CA ASN A 287 24.84 18.28 2.75
C ASN A 287 25.18 18.24 1.23
N LYS A 288 24.72 17.19 0.53
CA LYS A 288 24.95 17.02 -0.91
C LYS A 288 23.66 16.76 -1.66
N SER A 289 23.70 17.01 -2.97
CA SER A 289 22.61 16.66 -3.88
C SER A 289 22.48 15.14 -4.07
N ILE A 290 21.25 14.70 -4.40
CA ILE A 290 20.98 13.30 -4.74
C ILE A 290 21.67 12.87 -6.05
N THR A 291 21.96 13.80 -6.95
CA THR A 291 22.57 13.54 -8.27
C THR A 291 24.07 13.83 -8.32
N SER A 292 24.63 14.55 -7.33
CA SER A 292 26.05 14.94 -7.34
C SER A 292 26.68 14.80 -5.95
N PRO A 293 27.78 14.02 -5.83
CA PRO A 293 28.42 13.15 -6.83
C PRO A 293 27.50 12.05 -7.37
N ALA A 294 27.93 11.22 -8.35
CA ALA A 294 27.11 10.14 -8.92
C ALA A 294 26.49 9.25 -7.84
N ASN A 295 25.22 8.93 -7.99
CA ASN A 295 24.47 8.12 -7.02
C ASN A 295 24.86 6.64 -7.13
N THR A 296 25.03 5.96 -5.99
CA THR A 296 25.40 4.53 -5.96
C THR A 296 24.29 3.60 -5.49
N SER A 297 23.15 4.16 -5.02
CA SER A 297 22.04 3.37 -4.46
C SER A 297 20.88 3.12 -5.44
N VAL A 298 20.80 3.93 -6.49
CA VAL A 298 19.78 3.83 -7.55
C VAL A 298 20.40 4.14 -8.92
N PRO A 299 19.81 3.68 -10.04
CA PRO A 299 20.20 4.08 -11.39
C PRO A 299 20.12 5.60 -11.60
N ASP A 300 20.90 6.13 -12.54
CA ASP A 300 21.00 7.58 -12.79
C ASP A 300 19.67 8.22 -13.21
N ASP A 301 18.86 7.52 -13.99
CA ASP A 301 17.51 7.96 -14.38
C ASP A 301 16.55 8.05 -13.19
N VAL A 302 16.67 7.15 -12.23
CA VAL A 302 15.92 7.18 -10.97
C VAL A 302 16.42 8.30 -10.07
N ALA A 303 17.74 8.50 -9.96
CA ALA A 303 18.32 9.62 -9.19
C ALA A 303 17.87 10.97 -9.76
N GLN A 304 17.86 11.11 -11.09
CA GLN A 304 17.36 12.31 -11.76
C GLN A 304 15.85 12.50 -11.54
N ALA A 305 15.07 11.43 -11.62
CA ALA A 305 13.62 11.49 -11.34
C ALA A 305 13.35 11.91 -9.90
N LEU A 306 14.12 11.43 -8.91
CA LEU A 306 14.01 11.87 -7.51
C LEU A 306 14.34 13.35 -7.36
N TYR A 307 15.40 13.83 -8.03
CA TYR A 307 15.81 15.22 -8.01
C TYR A 307 14.75 16.18 -8.59
N ASP A 308 14.11 15.78 -9.72
CA ASP A 308 13.14 16.61 -10.41
C ASP A 308 11.74 16.53 -9.78
N MET A 309 11.44 15.45 -9.04
CA MET A 309 10.13 15.22 -8.45
C MET A 309 9.87 16.06 -7.21
N SER A 310 10.79 16.07 -6.25
CA SER A 310 10.59 16.69 -4.94
C SER A 310 11.91 17.08 -4.29
N ASP A 311 11.87 17.97 -3.32
CA ASP A 311 12.97 18.22 -2.39
C ASP A 311 13.04 17.15 -1.27
N HIS A 312 12.06 16.26 -1.19
CA HIS A 312 12.10 15.08 -0.35
C HIS A 312 12.48 13.82 -1.12
N LEU A 313 12.95 12.79 -0.40
CA LEU A 313 13.11 11.42 -0.89
C LEU A 313 11.97 10.55 -0.37
N PRO A 314 11.46 9.62 -1.17
CA PRO A 314 10.48 8.66 -0.65
C PRO A 314 11.14 7.69 0.34
N VAL A 315 10.40 7.35 1.40
CA VAL A 315 10.77 6.30 2.35
C VAL A 315 10.05 5.01 1.96
N VAL A 316 10.83 3.93 1.81
CA VAL A 316 10.33 2.62 1.39
C VAL A 316 10.52 1.62 2.52
N ALA A 317 9.43 1.02 2.99
CA ALA A 317 9.43 -0.08 3.96
C ALA A 317 8.97 -1.38 3.30
N LYS A 318 9.57 -2.50 3.72
CA LYS A 318 9.19 -3.84 3.28
C LYS A 318 8.75 -4.67 4.47
N PHE A 319 7.68 -5.41 4.27
CA PHE A 319 7.13 -6.36 5.23
C PHE A 319 6.99 -7.72 4.54
N ILE A 320 7.23 -8.81 5.26
CA ILE A 320 6.96 -10.16 4.78
C ILE A 320 5.71 -10.73 5.44
N TYR A 321 5.00 -11.55 4.68
CA TYR A 321 3.88 -12.33 5.16
C TYR A 321 3.82 -13.67 4.43
N ASN A 322 3.22 -14.67 5.07
CA ASN A 322 2.93 -15.93 4.40
C ASN A 322 1.54 -15.83 3.78
N PRO A 323 1.41 -15.93 2.46
CA PRO A 323 0.10 -16.09 1.86
C PRO A 323 -0.55 -17.33 2.51
N THR A 324 -1.73 -17.16 3.06
CA THR A 324 -2.48 -18.34 3.47
C THR A 324 -2.69 -19.17 2.21
N ALA A 325 -2.45 -20.48 2.25
CA ALA A 325 -2.87 -21.42 1.21
C ALA A 325 -4.40 -21.42 1.19
N THR A 326 -4.97 -20.35 0.68
CA THR A 326 -6.37 -20.05 0.72
C THR A 326 -6.91 -20.11 -0.69
N TYR A 327 -8.04 -20.75 -0.74
CA TYR A 327 -9.10 -20.47 -1.70
C TYR A 327 -8.76 -19.20 -2.49
N LEU A 328 -8.50 -19.33 -3.79
CA LEU A 328 -8.39 -18.19 -4.69
C LEU A 328 -9.75 -17.49 -4.69
N GLU A 329 -9.96 -16.58 -3.74
CA GLU A 329 -10.93 -15.52 -3.89
C GLU A 329 -10.41 -14.60 -5.00
N GLN A 330 -10.68 -14.97 -6.24
CA GLN A 330 -10.50 -14.08 -7.36
C GLN A 330 -11.62 -13.02 -7.29
N GLN A 331 -11.40 -12.00 -6.47
CA GLN A 331 -12.19 -10.78 -6.61
C GLN A 331 -11.73 -10.05 -7.86
N GLN A 332 -12.39 -10.29 -8.96
CA GLN A 332 -12.41 -9.34 -10.04
C GLN A 332 -13.16 -8.09 -9.56
N TYR A 333 -12.66 -6.91 -9.93
CA TYR A 333 -13.34 -5.63 -9.80
C TYR A 333 -14.62 -5.63 -10.65
N THR A 334 -15.60 -6.32 -10.16
CA THR A 334 -16.97 -6.24 -10.63
C THR A 334 -17.73 -5.43 -9.59
N LYS A 335 -18.66 -4.60 -10.01
CA LYS A 335 -19.52 -3.80 -9.12
C LYS A 335 -20.35 -4.67 -8.14
N PHE A 336 -19.95 -5.91 -7.89
CA PHE A 336 -20.61 -6.85 -6.98
C PHE A 336 -19.59 -7.86 -6.43
N TYR A 337 -19.85 -8.37 -5.24
CA TYR A 337 -18.97 -9.31 -4.52
C TYR A 337 -19.47 -10.74 -4.70
N LEU A 338 -18.58 -11.64 -5.10
CA LEU A 338 -18.86 -13.06 -5.27
C LEU A 338 -17.87 -13.90 -4.45
N LYS A 339 -18.39 -14.97 -3.85
CA LYS A 339 -17.59 -16.07 -3.32
C LYS A 339 -17.80 -17.30 -4.20
N VAL A 340 -16.71 -17.88 -4.67
CA VAL A 340 -16.70 -19.14 -5.39
C VAL A 340 -15.75 -20.10 -4.68
N LEU A 341 -16.23 -21.23 -4.20
CA LEU A 341 -15.36 -22.22 -3.60
C LEU A 341 -14.45 -22.84 -4.67
N ASN A 342 -13.15 -22.83 -4.44
CA ASN A 342 -12.13 -23.34 -5.35
C ASN A 342 -11.01 -24.05 -4.56
N PRO A 343 -10.63 -25.30 -4.89
CA PRO A 343 -11.08 -26.08 -6.05
C PRO A 343 -12.53 -26.56 -5.95
N ILE A 344 -13.17 -26.72 -7.13
CA ILE A 344 -14.49 -27.36 -7.24
C ILE A 344 -14.34 -28.89 -7.31
N LYS A 345 -15.28 -29.59 -6.67
CA LYS A 345 -15.35 -31.07 -6.72
C LYS A 345 -16.59 -31.52 -7.50
N GLU A 346 -17.52 -32.16 -6.83
CA GLU A 346 -18.76 -32.63 -7.46
C GLU A 346 -19.74 -31.50 -7.79
N GLN A 347 -19.58 -30.36 -7.11
CA GLN A 347 -20.39 -29.15 -7.29
C GLN A 347 -19.52 -27.89 -7.21
N ALA A 348 -19.92 -26.88 -7.98
CA ALA A 348 -19.43 -25.52 -7.82
C ALA A 348 -20.43 -24.71 -6.98
N PHE A 349 -19.98 -24.12 -5.88
CA PHE A 349 -20.80 -23.26 -5.03
C PHE A 349 -20.44 -21.79 -5.27
N ILE A 350 -21.44 -20.95 -5.51
CA ILE A 350 -21.32 -19.53 -5.77
C ILE A 350 -22.24 -18.77 -4.84
N GLU A 351 -21.73 -17.73 -4.17
CA GLU A 351 -22.48 -16.85 -3.28
C GLU A 351 -22.25 -15.39 -3.67
N LEU A 352 -23.34 -14.65 -3.86
CA LEU A 352 -23.36 -13.23 -4.20
C LEU A 352 -23.68 -12.40 -2.95
N PHE A 353 -22.82 -11.43 -2.61
CA PHE A 353 -22.98 -10.55 -1.43
C PHE A 353 -23.50 -9.15 -1.78
N ASP A 354 -24.11 -8.97 -2.95
CA ASP A 354 -24.74 -7.71 -3.34
C ASP A 354 -26.26 -7.82 -3.07
N SER A 355 -26.75 -7.09 -2.06
CA SER A 355 -28.17 -7.12 -1.65
C SER A 355 -29.13 -6.61 -2.73
N ASN A 356 -28.61 -5.85 -3.72
CA ASN A 356 -29.40 -5.24 -4.80
C ASN A 356 -29.27 -6.00 -6.12
N ALA A 357 -28.59 -7.14 -6.13
CA ALA A 357 -28.34 -7.93 -7.33
C ALA A 357 -28.71 -9.39 -7.14
N SER A 358 -28.99 -10.09 -8.22
CA SER A 358 -29.28 -11.53 -8.20
C SER A 358 -28.67 -12.24 -9.40
N ILE A 359 -28.28 -13.51 -9.18
CA ILE A 359 -27.65 -14.35 -10.20
C ILE A 359 -28.72 -14.72 -11.24
N LYS A 360 -28.44 -14.44 -12.52
CA LYS A 360 -29.29 -14.76 -13.66
C LYS A 360 -28.88 -16.07 -14.34
N GLN A 361 -27.58 -16.24 -14.56
CA GLN A 361 -27.02 -17.38 -15.29
C GLN A 361 -25.58 -17.63 -14.90
N ILE A 362 -25.20 -18.91 -14.84
CA ILE A 362 -23.81 -19.34 -14.69
C ILE A 362 -23.49 -20.33 -15.80
N ASP A 363 -22.38 -20.08 -16.50
CA ASP A 363 -21.83 -20.93 -17.55
C ASP A 363 -20.43 -21.39 -17.15
N ILE A 364 -20.06 -22.64 -17.43
CA ILE A 364 -18.72 -23.20 -17.24
C ILE A 364 -18.11 -23.50 -18.60
N TYR A 365 -16.94 -22.91 -18.84
CA TYR A 365 -16.15 -23.11 -20.07
C TYR A 365 -14.80 -23.75 -19.73
N ASP A 366 -14.27 -24.56 -20.64
CA ASP A 366 -12.86 -24.95 -20.60
C ASP A 366 -11.95 -23.82 -21.16
N ILE A 367 -10.65 -24.04 -21.10
CA ILE A 367 -9.64 -23.08 -21.60
C ILE A 367 -9.68 -22.88 -23.13
N MET A 368 -10.33 -23.77 -23.86
CA MET A 368 -10.54 -23.67 -25.32
C MET A 368 -11.83 -22.90 -25.66
N GLY A 369 -12.59 -22.48 -24.64
CA GLY A 369 -13.85 -21.73 -24.80
C GLY A 369 -15.08 -22.62 -25.04
N TYR A 370 -14.96 -23.95 -24.93
CA TYR A 370 -16.10 -24.85 -25.04
C TYR A 370 -16.96 -24.82 -23.76
N ARG A 371 -18.27 -24.63 -23.92
CA ARG A 371 -19.22 -24.55 -22.80
C ARG A 371 -19.68 -25.94 -22.37
N HIS A 372 -19.34 -26.33 -21.16
CA HIS A 372 -19.70 -27.63 -20.57
C HIS A 372 -20.99 -27.60 -19.76
N VAL A 373 -21.26 -26.53 -19.03
CA VAL A 373 -22.43 -26.37 -18.16
C VAL A 373 -23.04 -24.99 -18.39
N SER A 374 -24.38 -24.92 -18.38
CA SER A 374 -25.12 -23.66 -18.41
C SER A 374 -26.37 -23.82 -17.55
N GLN A 375 -26.53 -22.94 -16.57
CA GLN A 375 -27.73 -22.97 -15.69
C GLN A 375 -28.26 -21.58 -15.46
N ARG A 376 -29.58 -21.41 -15.59
CA ARG A 376 -30.31 -20.17 -15.30
C ARG A 376 -30.95 -20.22 -13.94
N TYR A 377 -31.09 -19.09 -13.31
CA TYR A 377 -31.65 -18.90 -11.98
C TYR A 377 -32.78 -17.87 -12.01
N THR A 378 -33.70 -18.02 -11.06
CA THR A 378 -34.80 -17.06 -10.86
C THR A 378 -34.32 -15.75 -10.23
N PRO A 379 -35.05 -14.62 -10.41
CA PRO A 379 -34.77 -13.40 -9.68
C PRO A 379 -34.67 -13.64 -8.17
N ASN A 380 -33.85 -12.83 -7.48
CA ASN A 380 -33.53 -12.92 -6.05
C ASN A 380 -32.65 -14.11 -5.64
N THR A 381 -32.03 -14.82 -6.58
CA THR A 381 -31.03 -15.85 -6.27
C THR A 381 -29.70 -15.20 -5.91
N SER A 382 -29.28 -15.33 -4.65
CA SER A 382 -27.96 -14.88 -4.14
C SER A 382 -26.98 -16.03 -3.95
N GLN A 383 -27.48 -17.29 -3.89
CA GLN A 383 -26.63 -18.49 -3.79
C GLN A 383 -27.00 -19.47 -4.90
N ALA A 384 -26.00 -20.08 -5.51
CA ALA A 384 -26.15 -21.03 -6.60
C ALA A 384 -25.19 -22.20 -6.46
N THR A 385 -25.69 -23.39 -6.86
CA THR A 385 -24.87 -24.62 -6.93
C THR A 385 -25.01 -25.22 -8.31
N LEU A 386 -23.87 -25.57 -8.96
CA LEU A 386 -23.85 -26.24 -10.25
C LEU A 386 -23.23 -27.62 -10.13
N PRO A 387 -23.80 -28.64 -10.80
CA PRO A 387 -23.19 -29.97 -10.88
C PRO A 387 -21.93 -29.92 -11.75
N THR A 388 -20.82 -30.45 -11.23
CA THR A 388 -19.53 -30.50 -11.91
C THR A 388 -18.94 -31.92 -11.94
N GLN A 389 -19.67 -32.95 -11.49
CA GLN A 389 -19.18 -34.31 -11.42
C GLN A 389 -18.76 -34.89 -12.79
N ASN A 390 -19.35 -34.39 -13.88
CA ASN A 390 -19.03 -34.82 -15.25
C ASN A 390 -17.85 -34.05 -15.89
N LEU A 391 -17.29 -33.07 -15.18
CA LEU A 391 -16.12 -32.36 -15.65
C LEU A 391 -14.84 -33.13 -15.30
N ARG A 392 -13.89 -33.20 -16.22
CA ARG A 392 -12.56 -33.74 -15.97
C ARG A 392 -11.76 -32.81 -15.07
N SER A 393 -10.81 -33.36 -14.33
CA SER A 393 -9.86 -32.50 -13.58
C SER A 393 -9.13 -31.54 -14.52
N GLY A 394 -9.09 -30.27 -14.15
CA GLY A 394 -8.48 -29.22 -14.99
C GLY A 394 -8.93 -27.81 -14.63
N LEU A 395 -8.47 -26.85 -15.44
CA LEU A 395 -8.79 -25.42 -15.30
C LEU A 395 -10.05 -25.09 -16.12
N TYR A 396 -11.00 -24.40 -15.48
CA TYR A 396 -12.24 -23.93 -16.08
C TYR A 396 -12.48 -22.45 -15.80
N LEU A 397 -13.35 -21.84 -16.60
CA LEU A 397 -13.81 -20.46 -16.48
C LEU A 397 -15.31 -20.49 -16.15
N LEU A 398 -15.71 -19.94 -15.01
CA LEU A 398 -17.10 -19.72 -14.63
C LEU A 398 -17.51 -18.30 -15.01
N ARG A 399 -18.40 -18.14 -15.98
CA ARG A 399 -19.03 -16.86 -16.30
C ARG A 399 -20.33 -16.73 -15.54
N ILE A 400 -20.42 -15.73 -14.65
CA ILE A 400 -21.59 -15.41 -13.84
C ILE A 400 -22.22 -14.13 -14.40
N SER A 401 -23.49 -14.19 -14.77
CA SER A 401 -24.28 -13.05 -15.26
C SER A 401 -25.39 -12.75 -14.26
N LEU A 402 -25.63 -11.46 -13.97
CA LEU A 402 -26.67 -10.98 -13.06
C LEU A 402 -27.91 -10.51 -13.84
N HIS A 403 -29.05 -10.40 -13.13
CA HIS A 403 -30.30 -9.92 -13.71
C HIS A 403 -30.24 -8.44 -14.10
N ASP A 404 -29.37 -7.65 -13.52
CA ASP A 404 -29.15 -6.23 -13.82
C ASP A 404 -28.20 -6.00 -15.02
N GLY A 405 -27.77 -7.06 -15.71
CA GLY A 405 -26.93 -7.02 -16.91
C GLY A 405 -25.42 -7.08 -16.63
N ARG A 406 -24.98 -6.95 -15.38
CA ARG A 406 -23.55 -7.12 -15.02
C ARG A 406 -23.13 -8.58 -15.21
N SER A 407 -21.85 -8.81 -15.50
CA SER A 407 -21.28 -10.16 -15.57
C SER A 407 -19.82 -10.18 -15.17
N THR A 408 -19.35 -11.34 -14.72
CA THR A 408 -17.94 -11.59 -14.40
C THR A 408 -17.53 -13.00 -14.80
N THR A 409 -16.22 -13.25 -14.86
CA THR A 409 -15.66 -14.58 -15.12
C THR A 409 -14.63 -14.92 -14.05
N VAL A 410 -14.78 -16.09 -13.44
CA VAL A 410 -13.91 -16.61 -12.38
C VAL A 410 -13.20 -17.86 -12.87
N LYS A 411 -11.87 -17.95 -12.65
CA LYS A 411 -11.11 -19.19 -12.91
C LYS A 411 -11.28 -20.16 -11.75
N VAL A 412 -11.55 -21.43 -12.04
CA VAL A 412 -11.68 -22.49 -11.04
C VAL A 412 -10.90 -23.73 -11.46
N ILE A 413 -10.42 -24.47 -10.47
CA ILE A 413 -9.75 -25.75 -10.67
C ILE A 413 -10.74 -26.85 -10.30
N LYS A 414 -11.01 -27.79 -11.22
CA LYS A 414 -11.77 -29.02 -10.96
C LYS A 414 -10.78 -30.09 -10.50
N GLN A 415 -11.06 -30.64 -9.33
CA GLN A 415 -10.39 -31.84 -8.77
C GLN A 415 -11.25 -33.09 -8.94
#